data_2d137ea2d3350f5b03144942f1c9afa8
#
_entry.id   2d137ea2d3350f5b03144942f1c9afa8
#
_cell.length_a   1.000
_cell.length_b   1.000
_cell.length_c   1.000
_cell.angle_alpha   90.00
_cell.angle_beta   90.00
_cell.angle_gamma   90.00
#
_symmetry.space_group_name_H-M   'P 1'
#
loop_
_entity.id
_entity.type
_entity.pdbx_description
1 polymer ?
#
loop_
_entity_poly.entity_id
_entity_poly.type
_entity_poly.pdbx_seq_one_letter_code
_entity_poly.pdbx_strand_id
1 'polypeptide(L)'
;DIMEEIMLYFARKVRQLRLLGVNDIILDPGFGFSKTVDQNYTLMGHLREFKDFGLPLLVGVSRKSMIYKYLGGTPADSLNGTTVLNTIALLNGTDILRVHDVKAAVEAVKLVSKTFNFQLSTFNC
;
A
#
# COMPACT_ATOMS: atom_id res chain seq x y z
N ASP A 1 3.78 -6.68 18.36
CA ASP A 1 2.90 -5.88 17.51
C ASP A 1 3.54 -5.66 16.15
N ILE A 2 2.86 -6.11 15.10
CA ILE A 2 3.38 -6.02 13.73
C ILE A 2 3.68 -4.57 13.30
N MET A 3 2.86 -3.62 13.72
CA MET A 3 3.08 -2.22 13.37
C MET A 3 4.35 -1.66 14.01
N GLU A 4 4.58 -1.94 15.29
CA GLU A 4 5.80 -1.51 15.97
C GLU A 4 7.05 -2.07 15.28
N GLU A 5 7.02 -3.36 14.92
CA GLU A 5 8.13 -4.02 14.24
C GLU A 5 8.44 -3.38 12.89
N ILE A 6 7.41 -3.13 12.08
CA ILE A 6 7.56 -2.54 10.75
C ILE A 6 8.03 -1.08 10.86
N MET A 7 7.44 -0.31 11.75
CA MET A 7 7.82 1.10 11.94
C MET A 7 9.28 1.21 12.41
N LEU A 8 9.70 0.35 13.34
CA LEU A 8 11.08 0.32 13.80
C LEU A 8 12.05 -0.10 12.69
N TYR A 9 11.68 -1.09 11.90
CA TYR A 9 12.47 -1.53 10.75
C TYR A 9 12.70 -0.36 9.78
N PHE A 10 11.63 0.37 9.41
CA PHE A 10 11.76 1.50 8.50
C PHE A 10 12.57 2.65 9.10
N ALA A 11 12.37 2.96 10.37
CA ALA A 11 13.15 4.00 11.03
C ALA A 11 14.65 3.73 10.93
N ARG A 12 15.05 2.48 11.17
CA ARG A 12 16.45 2.06 11.07
C ARG A 12 16.96 2.12 9.64
N LYS A 13 16.19 1.59 8.67
CA LYS A 13 16.61 1.54 7.27
C LYS A 13 16.70 2.92 6.65
N VAL A 14 15.73 3.78 6.88
CA VAL A 14 15.75 5.16 6.39
C VAL A 14 16.98 5.89 6.95
N ARG A 15 17.26 5.72 8.24
CA ARG A 15 18.45 6.32 8.86
C ARG A 15 19.73 5.83 8.21
N GLN A 16 19.88 4.51 8.02
CA GLN A 16 21.05 3.92 7.37
C GLN A 16 21.25 4.44 5.95
N LEU A 17 20.18 4.51 5.16
CA LEU A 17 20.24 5.00 3.78
C LEU A 17 20.64 6.49 3.74
N ARG A 18 20.05 7.30 4.60
CA ARG A 18 20.38 8.74 4.68
C ARG A 18 21.82 8.97 5.08
N LEU A 19 22.35 8.18 6.00
CA LEU A 19 23.77 8.25 6.40
C LEU A 19 24.70 7.88 5.25
N LEU A 20 24.26 7.07 4.30
CA LEU A 20 24.99 6.69 3.09
C LEU A 20 24.80 7.72 1.95
N GLY A 21 24.03 8.79 2.18
CA GLY A 21 23.79 9.82 1.17
C GLY A 21 22.62 9.53 0.24
N VAL A 22 21.81 8.51 0.52
CA VAL A 22 20.62 8.18 -0.26
C VAL A 22 19.47 9.08 0.20
N ASN A 23 18.92 9.88 -0.73
CA ASN A 23 17.84 10.83 -0.44
C ASN A 23 16.52 10.44 -1.06
N ASP A 24 16.55 9.75 -2.21
CA ASP A 24 15.35 9.34 -2.94
C ASP A 24 14.89 7.98 -2.42
N ILE A 25 13.97 8.00 -1.46
CA ILE A 25 13.49 6.80 -0.77
C ILE A 25 11.97 6.72 -0.92
N ILE A 26 11.48 5.55 -1.31
CA ILE A 26 10.05 5.21 -1.35
C ILE A 26 9.83 4.09 -0.34
N LEU A 27 8.82 4.22 0.51
CA LEU A 27 8.46 3.19 1.47
C LEU A 27 7.46 2.22 0.84
N ASP A 28 7.76 0.92 0.95
CA ASP A 28 6.86 -0.16 0.56
C ASP A 28 6.70 -1.10 1.75
N PRO A 29 5.59 -1.03 2.49
CA PRO A 29 5.42 -1.86 3.69
C PRO A 29 5.26 -3.35 3.40
N GLY A 30 5.03 -3.72 2.16
CA GLY A 30 4.97 -5.12 1.74
C GLY A 30 3.78 -5.89 2.29
N PHE A 31 2.79 -6.13 1.44
CA PHE A 31 1.69 -7.05 1.73
C PHE A 31 2.05 -8.43 1.18
N GLY A 32 1.80 -9.50 1.93
CA GLY A 32 2.02 -10.84 1.39
C GLY A 32 2.41 -11.92 2.38
N PHE A 33 3.24 -12.88 1.92
CA PHE A 33 3.46 -14.18 2.56
C PHE A 33 4.12 -14.14 3.94
N SER A 34 4.96 -13.14 4.22
CA SER A 34 5.63 -13.03 5.52
C SER A 34 4.67 -12.61 6.64
N LYS A 35 3.41 -12.32 6.30
CA LYS A 35 2.39 -11.87 7.24
C LYS A 35 1.17 -12.77 7.15
N THR A 36 0.47 -12.93 8.27
CA THR A 36 -0.85 -13.57 8.29
C THR A 36 -1.87 -12.66 7.62
N VAL A 37 -3.05 -13.22 7.31
CA VAL A 37 -4.17 -12.42 6.77
C VAL A 37 -4.50 -11.27 7.73
N ASP A 38 -4.63 -11.57 9.02
CA ASP A 38 -4.96 -10.55 10.03
C ASP A 38 -3.89 -9.47 10.12
N GLN A 39 -2.60 -9.85 10.05
CA GLN A 39 -1.50 -8.89 10.05
C GLN A 39 -1.54 -7.98 8.83
N ASN A 40 -1.87 -8.52 7.65
CA ASN A 40 -2.03 -7.71 6.44
C ASN A 40 -3.15 -6.68 6.59
N TYR A 41 -4.28 -7.05 7.19
CA TYR A 41 -5.38 -6.10 7.43
C TYR A 41 -5.05 -5.09 8.52
N THR A 42 -4.32 -5.48 9.56
CA THR A 42 -3.78 -4.53 10.55
C THR A 42 -2.90 -3.49 9.86
N LEU A 43 -1.99 -3.94 8.99
CA LEU A 43 -1.12 -3.06 8.23
C LEU A 43 -1.93 -2.10 7.34
N MET A 44 -2.93 -2.61 6.61
CA MET A 44 -3.80 -1.79 5.77
C MET A 44 -4.52 -0.70 6.58
N GLY A 45 -5.02 -1.04 7.76
CA GLY A 45 -5.72 -0.11 8.63
C GLY A 45 -4.84 0.96 9.27
N HIS A 46 -3.51 0.78 9.23
CA HIS A 46 -2.54 1.68 9.86
C HIS A 46 -1.58 2.33 8.85
N LEU A 47 -1.90 2.30 7.56
CA LEU A 47 -1.03 2.85 6.52
C LEU A 47 -0.66 4.32 6.75
N ARG A 48 -1.57 5.10 7.31
CA ARG A 48 -1.34 6.51 7.55
C ARG A 48 -0.13 6.78 8.46
N GLU A 49 0.21 5.84 9.34
CA GLU A 49 1.35 5.99 10.24
C GLU A 49 2.68 6.12 9.47
N PHE A 50 2.80 5.51 8.28
CA PHE A 50 4.00 5.62 7.47
C PHE A 50 4.24 7.02 6.93
N LYS A 51 3.22 7.86 6.89
CA LYS A 51 3.36 9.26 6.44
C LYS A 51 4.18 10.10 7.41
N ASP A 52 4.36 9.65 8.64
CA ASP A 52 5.23 10.30 9.63
C ASP A 52 6.70 10.36 9.17
N PHE A 53 7.13 9.46 8.26
CA PHE A 53 8.47 9.51 7.69
C PHE A 53 8.67 10.65 6.67
N GLY A 54 7.60 11.28 6.20
CA GLY A 54 7.68 12.33 5.19
C GLY A 54 8.16 11.85 3.83
N LEU A 55 7.96 10.56 3.52
CA LEU A 55 8.42 9.92 2.29
C LEU A 55 7.23 9.39 1.49
N PRO A 56 7.38 9.22 0.15
CA PRO A 56 6.34 8.59 -0.64
C PRO A 56 6.08 7.17 -0.17
N LEU A 57 4.80 6.80 -0.16
CA LEU A 57 4.32 5.48 0.26
C LEU A 57 3.77 4.74 -0.95
N LEU A 58 4.32 3.55 -1.21
CA LEU A 58 3.88 2.65 -2.27
C LEU A 58 3.13 1.46 -1.66
N VAL A 59 1.98 1.11 -2.25
CA VAL A 59 1.18 -0.04 -1.84
C VAL A 59 0.94 -0.96 -3.03
N GLY A 60 1.24 -2.25 -2.84
CA GLY A 60 0.99 -3.29 -3.82
C GLY A 60 0.16 -4.42 -3.22
N VAL A 61 -1.16 -4.34 -3.31
CA VAL A 61 -2.09 -5.37 -2.82
C VAL A 61 -2.74 -6.18 -3.93
N SER A 62 -2.48 -5.82 -5.18
CA SER A 62 -3.20 -6.34 -6.35
C SER A 62 -3.30 -7.86 -6.34
N ARG A 63 -4.52 -8.37 -6.23
CA ARG A 63 -4.90 -9.78 -6.27
C ARG A 63 -4.14 -10.67 -5.28
N LYS A 64 -3.65 -10.09 -4.19
CA LYS A 64 -2.90 -10.85 -3.19
C LYS A 64 -3.81 -11.73 -2.33
N SER A 65 -3.19 -12.73 -1.71
CA SER A 65 -3.92 -13.77 -0.98
C SER A 65 -4.75 -13.24 0.18
N MET A 66 -4.39 -12.10 0.77
CA MET A 66 -5.19 -11.48 1.82
C MET A 66 -6.64 -11.22 1.37
N ILE A 67 -6.85 -11.02 0.06
CA ILE A 67 -8.18 -10.77 -0.50
C ILE A 67 -8.97 -12.07 -0.62
N TYR A 68 -8.47 -13.03 -1.40
CA TYR A 68 -9.23 -14.24 -1.66
C TYR A 68 -9.20 -15.26 -0.52
N LYS A 69 -8.22 -15.20 0.37
CA LYS A 69 -8.25 -16.03 1.59
C LYS A 69 -9.33 -15.57 2.57
N TYR A 70 -9.61 -14.29 2.60
CA TYR A 70 -10.67 -13.76 3.46
C TYR A 70 -12.05 -13.87 2.83
N LEU A 71 -12.18 -13.48 1.55
CA LEU A 71 -13.47 -13.43 0.86
C LEU A 71 -13.86 -14.78 0.24
N GLY A 72 -12.90 -15.66 -0.01
CA GLY A 72 -13.07 -16.85 -0.83
C GLY A 72 -12.72 -16.55 -2.28
N GLY A 73 -12.54 -17.60 -3.07
CA GLY A 73 -12.20 -17.49 -4.49
C GLY A 73 -10.72 -17.59 -4.77
N THR A 74 -10.32 -17.06 -5.90
CA THR A 74 -8.96 -17.15 -6.46
C THR A 74 -8.44 -15.76 -6.82
N PRO A 75 -7.16 -15.63 -7.21
CA PRO A 75 -6.67 -14.34 -7.72
C PRO A 75 -7.51 -13.76 -8.85
N ALA A 76 -8.07 -14.62 -9.73
CA ALA A 76 -8.94 -14.17 -10.81
C ALA A 76 -10.22 -13.48 -10.33
N ASP A 77 -10.71 -13.84 -9.13
CA ASP A 77 -11.92 -13.27 -8.53
C ASP A 77 -11.65 -12.03 -7.68
N SER A 78 -10.41 -11.52 -7.68
CA SER A 78 -9.95 -10.55 -6.68
C SER A 78 -9.88 -9.11 -7.18
N LEU A 79 -10.48 -8.80 -8.35
CA LEU A 79 -10.44 -7.44 -8.90
C LEU A 79 -11.22 -6.46 -8.02
N ASN A 80 -12.44 -6.81 -7.64
CA ASN A 80 -13.26 -5.93 -6.81
C ASN A 80 -12.58 -5.67 -5.44
N GLY A 81 -12.12 -6.74 -4.79
CA GLY A 81 -11.40 -6.61 -3.50
C GLY A 81 -10.14 -5.77 -3.63
N THR A 82 -9.39 -5.95 -4.73
CA THR A 82 -8.22 -5.12 -5.02
C THR A 82 -8.60 -3.64 -5.12
N THR A 83 -9.66 -3.31 -5.85
CA THR A 83 -10.12 -1.92 -5.99
C THR A 83 -10.56 -1.33 -4.65
N VAL A 84 -11.27 -2.11 -3.84
CA VAL A 84 -11.67 -1.67 -2.49
C VAL A 84 -10.44 -1.35 -1.64
N LEU A 85 -9.45 -2.25 -1.60
CA LEU A 85 -8.25 -2.04 -0.79
C LEU A 85 -7.37 -0.92 -1.33
N ASN A 86 -7.25 -0.79 -2.65
CA ASN A 86 -6.55 0.35 -3.27
C ASN A 86 -7.21 1.68 -2.86
N THR A 87 -8.54 1.74 -2.85
CA THR A 87 -9.27 2.93 -2.43
C THR A 87 -8.99 3.26 -0.97
N ILE A 88 -9.03 2.26 -0.08
CA ILE A 88 -8.69 2.45 1.32
C ILE A 88 -7.25 2.96 1.47
N ALA A 89 -6.31 2.36 0.73
CA ALA A 89 -4.91 2.79 0.74
C ALA A 89 -4.76 4.25 0.31
N LEU A 90 -5.44 4.67 -0.75
CA LEU A 90 -5.43 6.05 -1.23
C LEU A 90 -5.95 7.02 -0.17
N LEU A 91 -7.03 6.66 0.52
CA LEU A 91 -7.62 7.49 1.57
C LEU A 91 -6.69 7.61 2.79
N ASN A 92 -5.74 6.70 2.95
CA ASN A 92 -4.81 6.66 4.07
C ASN A 92 -3.40 7.14 3.71
N GLY A 93 -3.25 7.88 2.62
CA GLY A 93 -2.02 8.59 2.32
C GLY A 93 -1.06 7.87 1.38
N THR A 94 -1.49 6.80 0.72
CA THR A 94 -0.68 6.14 -0.32
C THR A 94 -0.48 7.07 -1.50
N ASP A 95 0.76 7.19 -1.93
CA ASP A 95 1.16 8.05 -3.04
C ASP A 95 1.23 7.28 -4.37
N ILE A 96 1.57 5.99 -4.29
CA ILE A 96 1.83 5.14 -5.46
C ILE A 96 1.12 3.81 -5.27
N LEU A 97 0.36 3.40 -6.29
CA LEU A 97 -0.22 2.05 -6.35
C LEU A 97 0.51 1.22 -7.39
N ARG A 98 1.00 0.05 -6.99
CA ARG A 98 1.55 -0.95 -7.91
C ARG A 98 0.44 -1.95 -8.21
N VAL A 99 0.06 -2.07 -9.49
CA VAL A 99 -1.17 -2.76 -9.89
C VAL A 99 -0.99 -3.64 -11.12
N HIS A 100 -1.85 -4.67 -11.23
CA HIS A 100 -2.01 -5.45 -12.46
C HIS A 100 -3.14 -4.89 -13.33
N ASP A 101 -4.24 -4.46 -12.69
CA ASP A 101 -5.46 -4.02 -13.39
C ASP A 101 -5.45 -2.49 -13.49
N VAL A 102 -4.78 -1.99 -14.52
CA VAL A 102 -4.48 -0.55 -14.68
C VAL A 102 -5.73 0.29 -14.77
N LYS A 103 -6.69 -0.11 -15.60
CA LYS A 103 -7.92 0.68 -15.79
C LYS A 103 -8.68 0.86 -14.48
N ALA A 104 -8.87 -0.22 -13.72
CA ALA A 104 -9.57 -0.16 -12.44
C ALA A 104 -8.84 0.73 -11.43
N ALA A 105 -7.51 0.64 -11.39
CA ALA A 105 -6.70 1.47 -10.49
C ALA A 105 -6.74 2.95 -10.87
N VAL A 106 -6.66 3.26 -12.16
CA VAL A 106 -6.76 4.64 -12.66
C VAL A 106 -8.11 5.24 -12.32
N GLU A 107 -9.18 4.48 -12.48
CA GLU A 107 -10.53 4.93 -12.12
C GLU A 107 -10.63 5.22 -10.61
N ALA A 108 -10.09 4.35 -9.77
CA ALA A 108 -10.04 4.58 -8.33
C ALA A 108 -9.29 5.87 -7.99
N VAL A 109 -8.10 6.08 -8.58
CA VAL A 109 -7.31 7.29 -8.38
C VAL A 109 -8.07 8.54 -8.82
N LYS A 110 -8.71 8.49 -9.99
CA LYS A 110 -9.49 9.64 -10.51
C LYS A 110 -10.66 9.99 -9.59
N LEU A 111 -11.40 8.98 -9.13
CA LEU A 111 -12.56 9.21 -8.27
C LEU A 111 -12.17 9.73 -6.89
N VAL A 112 -11.12 9.17 -6.30
CA VAL A 112 -10.59 9.63 -5.01
C VAL A 112 -10.03 11.05 -5.15
N SER A 113 -9.23 11.30 -6.18
CA SER A 113 -8.65 12.63 -6.42
C SER A 113 -9.73 13.69 -6.65
N LYS A 114 -10.76 13.36 -7.42
CA LYS A 114 -11.89 14.26 -7.67
C LYS A 114 -12.65 14.57 -6.39
N THR A 115 -12.88 13.54 -5.56
CA THR A 115 -13.64 13.66 -4.32
C THR A 115 -12.92 14.54 -3.29
N PHE A 116 -11.59 14.35 -3.15
CA PHE A 116 -10.80 15.04 -2.14
C PHE A 116 -9.89 16.13 -2.71
N ASN A 117 -9.94 16.36 -4.03
CA ASN A 117 -9.24 17.43 -4.73
C ASN A 117 -7.71 17.39 -4.53
N PHE A 118 -7.10 16.21 -4.73
CA PHE A 118 -5.66 16.05 -4.73
C PHE A 118 -5.20 15.15 -5.88
N GLN A 119 -3.87 15.10 -6.15
CA GLN A 119 -3.29 14.31 -7.23
C GLN A 119 -2.48 13.14 -6.71
N LEU A 120 -2.56 12.02 -7.43
CA LEU A 120 -1.87 10.77 -7.11
C LEU A 120 -1.28 10.15 -8.38
N SER A 121 -0.28 9.26 -8.20
CA SER A 121 0.35 8.52 -9.29
C SER A 121 0.10 7.02 -9.14
N THR A 122 0.07 6.31 -10.30
CA THR A 122 -0.03 4.86 -10.34
C THR A 122 1.12 4.28 -11.13
N PHE A 123 1.57 3.08 -10.74
CA PHE A 123 2.53 2.29 -11.48
C PHE A 123 1.96 0.91 -11.82
N ASN A 124 2.28 0.43 -13.02
CA ASN A 124 2.01 -0.95 -13.41
C ASN A 124 3.06 -1.89 -12.81
N CYS A 125 2.65 -3.11 -12.51
CA CYS A 125 3.62 -4.15 -12.24
C CYS A 125 3.75 -5.11 -13.40
#